data_a39425abe8c627877ee5917673989484
#
_entry.id   a39425abe8c627877ee5917673989484
#
_cell.length_a   1.000
_cell.length_b   1.000
_cell.length_c   1.000
_cell.angle_alpha   90.00
_cell.angle_beta   90.00
_cell.angle_gamma   90.00
#
_symmetry.space_group_name_H-M   'P 1'
#
loop_
_entity.id
_entity.type
_entity.pdbx_description
1 polymer ?
#
loop_
_entity_poly.entity_id
_entity_poly.type
_entity_poly.pdbx_seq_one_letter_code
_entity_poly.pdbx_strand_id
1 'polypeptide(L)'
;MTVWDDLVGQDRVQEQLGAAARDADALVTAHFAGEPVPPGSKMTHAWLFTGPPGSGRSTAARAFAAALQCTSPDRALGGAPGCGFCDGCHTSLIGTHADVEVVRTDLLSIGVKETRDLVRRAQLSPAVGRWQVIVLEDADRLTEGAGNVLLKAVEEPAPRTVWLLCAPSLEDVLPTIRSRCRHLALLTPPVDAVADVLIRRDGIDPERAASAARATQGHIGRARRLATDERARSRRAAVLKLPLRVEDIGGCLKAAQELIDTATEDAKQVSEEVDAKETEEMKAALGAAAGGRLPRGTAGVMKELEDRQKRRKTRTQRDSLDLALTDLTGFYRDVLAIQLGSRIAIANADAQDALDRIARSSTPERTLRRIEAVIACRRALDRNVAPLLAVEAMTMALRAG
;
A
#
# COMPACT_ATOMS: atom_id res chain seq x y z
N MET A 1 -21.96 -1.15 11.42
CA MET A 1 -20.51 -1.26 11.10
C MET A 1 -19.89 0.12 11.33
N THR A 2 -18.84 0.22 12.10
CA THR A 2 -18.10 1.46 12.32
C THR A 2 -16.95 1.58 11.31
N VAL A 3 -16.35 2.76 11.19
CA VAL A 3 -15.16 2.94 10.33
C VAL A 3 -13.96 2.11 10.79
N TRP A 4 -13.99 1.60 12.02
CA TRP A 4 -12.91 0.86 12.65
C TRP A 4 -12.95 -0.66 12.36
N ASP A 5 -14.07 -1.18 11.89
CA ASP A 5 -14.29 -2.63 11.71
C ASP A 5 -13.35 -3.26 10.65
N ASP A 6 -12.77 -2.44 9.78
CA ASP A 6 -11.77 -2.85 8.79
C ASP A 6 -10.32 -2.92 9.35
N LEU A 7 -10.11 -2.48 10.60
CA LEU A 7 -8.80 -2.50 11.27
C LEU A 7 -8.57 -3.82 12.02
N VAL A 8 -8.31 -4.85 11.26
CA VAL A 8 -8.20 -6.22 11.77
C VAL A 8 -6.92 -6.41 12.59
N GLY A 9 -7.05 -6.86 13.85
CA GLY A 9 -5.91 -7.12 14.73
C GLY A 9 -5.14 -5.87 15.16
N GLN A 10 -5.77 -4.68 15.13
CA GLN A 10 -5.16 -3.39 15.44
C GLN A 10 -5.84 -2.69 16.65
N ASP A 11 -6.28 -3.44 17.64
CA ASP A 11 -7.10 -2.93 18.77
C ASP A 11 -6.47 -1.71 19.45
N ARG A 12 -5.16 -1.75 19.70
CA ARG A 12 -4.42 -0.64 20.31
C ARG A 12 -4.41 0.61 19.45
N VAL A 13 -4.24 0.46 18.13
CA VAL A 13 -4.27 1.59 17.18
C VAL A 13 -5.67 2.16 17.11
N GLN A 14 -6.68 1.31 17.05
CA GLN A 14 -8.09 1.68 17.05
C GLN A 14 -8.47 2.48 18.30
N GLU A 15 -8.04 2.04 19.49
CA GLU A 15 -8.27 2.75 20.76
C GLU A 15 -7.61 4.15 20.75
N GLN A 16 -6.35 4.23 20.29
CA GLN A 16 -5.62 5.50 20.24
C GLN A 16 -6.24 6.50 19.26
N LEU A 17 -6.63 6.03 18.06
CA LEU A 17 -7.26 6.86 17.05
C LEU A 17 -8.68 7.27 17.47
N GLY A 18 -9.43 6.37 18.09
CA GLY A 18 -10.76 6.68 18.64
C GLY A 18 -10.70 7.73 19.73
N ALA A 19 -9.70 7.67 20.63
CA ALA A 19 -9.47 8.70 21.64
C ALA A 19 -9.11 10.05 21.02
N ALA A 20 -8.21 10.05 20.03
CA ALA A 20 -7.83 11.28 19.32
C ALA A 20 -9.02 11.89 18.55
N ALA A 21 -9.89 11.07 17.96
CA ALA A 21 -11.08 11.54 17.27
C ALA A 21 -12.10 12.19 18.23
N ARG A 22 -12.26 11.67 19.45
CA ARG A 22 -13.08 12.31 20.48
C ARG A 22 -12.50 13.66 20.91
N ASP A 23 -11.19 13.72 21.13
CA ASP A 23 -10.51 14.96 21.48
C ASP A 23 -10.59 15.99 20.34
N ALA A 24 -10.52 15.55 19.10
CA ALA A 24 -10.69 16.39 17.92
C ALA A 24 -12.09 17.06 17.89
N ASP A 25 -13.12 16.38 18.37
CA ASP A 25 -14.45 16.95 18.51
C ASP A 25 -14.50 18.07 19.54
N ALA A 26 -13.90 17.85 20.70
CA ALA A 26 -13.81 18.86 21.75
C ALA A 26 -13.05 20.11 21.25
N LEU A 27 -11.96 19.92 20.48
CA LEU A 27 -11.20 21.01 19.88
C LEU A 27 -12.02 21.85 18.91
N VAL A 28 -12.80 21.20 18.03
CA VAL A 28 -13.65 21.91 17.08
C VAL A 28 -14.78 22.66 17.80
N THR A 29 -15.39 22.05 18.82
CA THR A 29 -16.42 22.68 19.61
C THR A 29 -15.90 23.92 20.34
N ALA A 30 -14.75 23.81 21.02
CA ALA A 30 -14.09 24.94 21.70
C ALA A 30 -13.70 26.04 20.70
N HIS A 31 -13.19 25.68 19.52
CA HIS A 31 -12.86 26.67 18.48
C HIS A 31 -14.06 27.53 18.07
N PHE A 32 -15.21 26.89 17.81
CA PHE A 32 -16.43 27.64 17.43
C PHE A 32 -17.07 28.40 18.59
N ALA A 33 -16.88 27.95 19.85
CA ALA A 33 -17.32 28.65 21.03
C ALA A 33 -16.38 29.80 21.44
N GLY A 34 -15.20 29.92 20.83
CA GLY A 34 -14.17 30.88 21.26
C GLY A 34 -13.53 30.51 22.61
N GLU A 35 -13.60 29.24 23.00
CA GLU A 35 -13.08 28.74 24.25
C GLU A 35 -11.62 28.28 24.12
N PRO A 36 -10.83 28.24 25.21
CA PRO A 36 -9.48 27.73 25.18
C PRO A 36 -9.45 26.23 24.86
N VAL A 37 -8.38 25.79 24.19
CA VAL A 37 -8.16 24.40 23.88
C VAL A 37 -8.12 23.55 25.16
N PRO A 38 -8.91 22.46 25.26
CA PRO A 38 -8.89 21.56 26.41
C PRO A 38 -7.48 21.01 26.69
N PRO A 39 -6.98 21.06 27.92
CA PRO A 39 -5.67 20.54 28.25
C PRO A 39 -5.61 19.00 28.10
N GLY A 40 -4.46 18.48 27.67
CA GLY A 40 -4.23 17.02 27.60
C GLY A 40 -4.81 16.33 26.38
N SER A 41 -5.21 17.09 25.33
CA SER A 41 -5.70 16.50 24.07
C SER A 41 -4.69 15.52 23.47
N LYS A 42 -5.21 14.37 23.05
CA LYS A 42 -4.46 13.34 22.30
C LYS A 42 -4.46 13.61 20.79
N MET A 43 -5.24 14.58 20.33
CA MET A 43 -5.25 15.00 18.93
C MET A 43 -3.99 15.78 18.59
N THR A 44 -3.42 15.49 17.42
CA THR A 44 -2.31 16.26 16.84
C THR A 44 -2.55 16.43 15.33
N HIS A 45 -1.87 17.41 14.76
CA HIS A 45 -2.02 17.77 13.36
C HIS A 45 -1.24 16.88 12.38
N ALA A 46 -0.33 16.03 12.87
CA ALA A 46 0.46 15.16 12.02
C ALA A 46 0.63 13.75 12.63
N TRP A 47 0.34 12.74 11.83
CA TRP A 47 0.41 11.34 12.20
C TRP A 47 1.24 10.56 11.20
N LEU A 48 2.03 9.60 11.68
CA LEU A 48 2.82 8.69 10.86
C LEU A 48 2.43 7.25 11.17
N PHE A 49 1.76 6.61 10.22
CA PHE A 49 1.37 5.20 10.28
C PHE A 49 2.45 4.36 9.65
N THR A 50 3.11 3.50 10.42
CA THR A 50 4.10 2.56 9.89
C THR A 50 3.69 1.12 10.11
N GLY A 51 4.25 0.21 9.33
CA GLY A 51 4.03 -1.22 9.42
C GLY A 51 4.28 -1.92 8.10
N PRO A 52 4.45 -3.23 8.09
CA PRO A 52 4.74 -3.98 6.89
C PRO A 52 3.60 -3.87 5.86
N PRO A 53 3.87 -4.16 4.57
CA PRO A 53 2.81 -4.22 3.56
C PRO A 53 1.65 -5.12 4.01
N GLY A 54 0.42 -4.62 3.90
CA GLY A 54 -0.78 -5.34 4.34
C GLY A 54 -1.17 -5.15 5.80
N SER A 55 -0.40 -4.43 6.62
CA SER A 55 -0.75 -4.13 8.02
C SER A 55 -1.99 -3.23 8.20
N GLY A 56 -2.50 -2.61 7.12
CA GLY A 56 -3.69 -1.77 7.18
C GLY A 56 -3.42 -0.27 7.41
N ARG A 57 -2.21 0.23 7.13
CA ARG A 57 -1.83 1.65 7.30
C ARG A 57 -2.81 2.61 6.64
N SER A 58 -3.03 2.45 5.33
CA SER A 58 -3.97 3.29 4.57
C SER A 58 -5.40 3.13 5.07
N THR A 59 -5.78 1.92 5.48
CA THR A 59 -7.11 1.66 6.08
C THR A 59 -7.25 2.42 7.40
N ALA A 60 -6.24 2.40 8.27
CA ALA A 60 -6.24 3.13 9.53
C ALA A 60 -6.29 4.65 9.31
N ALA A 61 -5.50 5.17 8.38
CA ALA A 61 -5.50 6.59 8.05
C ALA A 61 -6.86 7.05 7.49
N ARG A 62 -7.46 6.27 6.57
CA ARG A 62 -8.79 6.58 6.01
C ARG A 62 -9.91 6.44 7.05
N ALA A 63 -9.87 5.42 7.92
CA ALA A 63 -10.81 5.28 9.02
C ALA A 63 -10.73 6.46 9.99
N PHE A 64 -9.52 6.92 10.30
CA PHE A 64 -9.33 8.09 11.13
C PHE A 64 -9.82 9.37 10.44
N ALA A 65 -9.52 9.58 9.16
CA ALA A 65 -10.07 10.69 8.38
C ALA A 65 -11.61 10.69 8.41
N ALA A 66 -12.24 9.53 8.21
CA ALA A 66 -13.69 9.38 8.27
C ALA A 66 -14.24 9.67 9.68
N ALA A 67 -13.55 9.24 10.74
CA ALA A 67 -13.94 9.56 12.11
C ALA A 67 -13.86 11.07 12.41
N LEU A 68 -12.85 11.77 11.89
CA LEU A 68 -12.72 13.22 12.01
C LEU A 68 -13.86 13.98 11.29
N GLN A 69 -14.41 13.44 10.22
CA GLN A 69 -15.52 14.01 9.45
C GLN A 69 -16.91 13.49 9.89
N CYS A 70 -16.95 12.61 10.88
CA CYS A 70 -18.22 12.01 11.33
C CYS A 70 -19.23 13.07 11.77
N THR A 71 -20.45 13.02 11.26
CA THR A 71 -21.56 13.95 11.56
C THR A 71 -22.71 13.27 12.30
N SER A 72 -22.52 12.03 12.82
CA SER A 72 -23.57 11.31 13.55
C SER A 72 -24.03 12.10 14.78
N PRO A 73 -25.34 12.22 15.02
CA PRO A 73 -25.90 12.85 16.23
C PRO A 73 -25.51 12.11 17.52
N ASP A 74 -25.19 10.82 17.46
CA ASP A 74 -24.77 10.02 18.62
C ASP A 74 -23.49 10.55 19.28
N ARG A 75 -22.69 11.33 18.55
CA ARG A 75 -21.50 12.01 19.07
C ARG A 75 -21.85 13.01 20.17
N ALA A 76 -22.96 13.76 20.00
CA ALA A 76 -23.46 14.69 21.02
C ALA A 76 -23.89 13.98 22.32
N LEU A 77 -24.19 12.69 22.22
CA LEU A 77 -24.56 11.81 23.34
C LEU A 77 -23.36 11.03 23.92
N GLY A 78 -22.12 11.37 23.53
CA GLY A 78 -20.90 10.68 23.98
C GLY A 78 -20.54 9.45 23.17
N GLY A 79 -21.21 9.19 22.05
CA GLY A 79 -20.86 8.13 21.10
C GLY A 79 -19.48 8.34 20.47
N ALA A 80 -18.78 7.24 20.17
CA ALA A 80 -17.49 7.32 19.52
C ALA A 80 -17.62 7.84 18.07
N PRO A 81 -16.76 8.81 17.63
CA PRO A 81 -16.74 9.24 16.24
C PRO A 81 -16.39 8.08 15.28
N GLY A 82 -16.98 8.13 14.08
CA GLY A 82 -16.72 7.09 13.08
C GLY A 82 -17.83 6.05 12.98
N CYS A 83 -19.09 6.50 12.95
CA CYS A 83 -20.26 5.61 12.82
C CYS A 83 -20.27 4.74 11.55
N GLY A 84 -19.56 5.16 10.47
CA GLY A 84 -19.46 4.42 9.21
C GLY A 84 -20.59 4.64 8.20
N PHE A 85 -21.73 5.23 8.60
CA PHE A 85 -22.92 5.37 7.76
C PHE A 85 -23.36 6.81 7.49
N CYS A 86 -22.93 7.81 8.28
CA CYS A 86 -23.24 9.20 7.99
C CYS A 86 -22.48 9.69 6.74
N ASP A 87 -22.95 10.78 6.12
CA ASP A 87 -22.36 11.30 4.88
C ASP A 87 -20.87 11.61 5.03
N GLY A 88 -20.45 12.21 6.16
CA GLY A 88 -19.05 12.49 6.43
C GLY A 88 -18.19 11.23 6.48
N CYS A 89 -18.65 10.16 7.15
CA CYS A 89 -17.94 8.88 7.18
C CYS A 89 -17.94 8.21 5.80
N HIS A 90 -19.10 8.09 5.17
CA HIS A 90 -19.26 7.38 3.92
C HIS A 90 -18.43 8.01 2.79
N THR A 91 -18.56 9.32 2.59
CA THR A 91 -17.82 10.04 1.52
C THR A 91 -16.32 10.03 1.76
N SER A 92 -15.87 10.08 3.03
CA SER A 92 -14.44 9.97 3.37
C SER A 92 -13.88 8.59 3.04
N LEU A 93 -14.62 7.51 3.35
CA LEU A 93 -14.18 6.13 3.08
C LEU A 93 -14.10 5.83 1.59
N ILE A 94 -15.05 6.31 0.79
CA ILE A 94 -15.05 6.13 -0.68
C ILE A 94 -14.15 7.14 -1.42
N GLY A 95 -13.57 8.13 -0.69
CA GLY A 95 -12.61 9.11 -1.25
C GLY A 95 -13.25 10.25 -2.05
N THR A 96 -14.52 10.57 -1.80
CA THR A 96 -15.27 11.67 -2.48
C THR A 96 -15.56 12.87 -1.58
N HIS A 97 -15.11 12.86 -0.31
CA HIS A 97 -15.30 13.98 0.61
C HIS A 97 -14.47 15.18 0.19
N ALA A 98 -15.08 16.37 0.09
CA ALA A 98 -14.41 17.58 -0.40
C ALA A 98 -13.17 17.98 0.42
N ASP A 99 -13.18 17.74 1.73
CA ASP A 99 -12.13 18.13 2.67
C ASP A 99 -11.23 16.95 3.08
N VAL A 100 -11.32 15.79 2.42
CA VAL A 100 -10.44 14.65 2.62
C VAL A 100 -9.74 14.31 1.31
N GLU A 101 -8.46 14.61 1.25
CA GLU A 101 -7.65 14.30 0.09
C GLU A 101 -6.81 13.05 0.35
N VAL A 102 -7.02 12.02 -0.46
CA VAL A 102 -6.22 10.79 -0.43
C VAL A 102 -5.23 10.83 -1.58
N VAL A 103 -3.97 10.95 -1.24
CA VAL A 103 -2.85 10.99 -2.20
C VAL A 103 -2.19 9.64 -2.23
N ARG A 104 -2.28 8.99 -3.36
CA ARG A 104 -1.56 7.79 -3.73
C ARG A 104 -0.80 8.07 -5.01
N THR A 105 0.49 7.80 -5.02
CA THR A 105 1.23 7.96 -6.27
C THR A 105 1.19 6.69 -7.10
N ASP A 106 1.00 6.82 -8.40
CA ASP A 106 1.19 5.75 -9.38
C ASP A 106 2.62 5.76 -9.93
N LEU A 107 3.46 6.67 -9.44
CA LEU A 107 4.85 6.86 -9.86
C LEU A 107 5.82 6.27 -8.84
N LEU A 108 7.07 6.16 -9.21
CA LEU A 108 8.14 5.69 -8.32
C LEU A 108 8.49 6.68 -7.21
N SER A 109 8.21 7.95 -7.41
CA SER A 109 8.48 9.01 -6.41
C SER A 109 7.47 10.15 -6.52
N ILE A 110 7.29 10.89 -5.41
CA ILE A 110 6.50 12.12 -5.31
C ILE A 110 7.47 13.29 -5.35
N GLY A 111 7.29 14.17 -6.35
CA GLY A 111 8.18 15.30 -6.60
C GLY A 111 7.79 16.58 -5.88
N VAL A 112 8.66 17.58 -5.98
CA VAL A 112 8.48 18.92 -5.37
C VAL A 112 7.21 19.62 -5.88
N LYS A 113 6.88 19.52 -7.18
CA LYS A 113 5.70 20.18 -7.78
C LYS A 113 4.42 19.63 -7.17
N GLU A 114 4.28 18.32 -7.15
CA GLU A 114 3.11 17.62 -6.57
C GLU A 114 2.94 17.96 -5.09
N THR A 115 4.05 17.95 -4.32
CA THR A 115 4.00 18.28 -2.89
C THR A 115 3.62 19.74 -2.64
N ARG A 116 4.07 20.69 -3.47
CA ARG A 116 3.63 22.10 -3.37
C ARG A 116 2.14 22.26 -3.60
N ASP A 117 1.57 21.49 -4.52
CA ASP A 117 0.15 21.52 -4.80
C ASP A 117 -0.66 20.95 -3.61
N LEU A 118 -0.16 19.88 -2.97
CA LEU A 118 -0.74 19.34 -1.75
C LEU A 118 -0.69 20.33 -0.59
N VAL A 119 0.46 20.95 -0.35
CA VAL A 119 0.63 21.95 0.71
C VAL A 119 -0.32 23.13 0.49
N ARG A 120 -0.49 23.58 -0.75
CA ARG A 120 -1.42 24.68 -1.08
C ARG A 120 -2.87 24.32 -0.74
N ARG A 121 -3.29 23.08 -1.06
CA ARG A 121 -4.64 22.59 -0.71
C ARG A 121 -4.82 22.40 0.80
N ALA A 122 -3.80 21.92 1.50
CA ALA A 122 -3.81 21.77 2.94
C ALA A 122 -3.92 23.09 3.71
N GLN A 123 -3.58 24.21 3.07
CA GLN A 123 -3.74 25.57 3.65
C GLN A 123 -5.16 26.13 3.52
N LEU A 124 -6.04 25.46 2.77
CA LEU A 124 -7.44 25.87 2.67
C LEU A 124 -8.20 25.48 3.95
N SER A 125 -9.13 26.33 4.35
CA SER A 125 -10.08 25.98 5.40
C SER A 125 -11.03 24.88 4.91
N PRO A 126 -11.49 23.97 5.79
CA PRO A 126 -12.52 23.01 5.43
C PRO A 126 -13.76 23.71 4.87
N ALA A 127 -14.26 23.22 3.72
CA ALA A 127 -15.40 23.80 3.02
C ALA A 127 -16.74 23.26 3.53
N VAL A 128 -16.82 21.97 3.79
CA VAL A 128 -18.04 21.26 4.20
C VAL A 128 -17.82 20.53 5.53
N GLY A 129 -16.65 19.95 5.70
CA GLY A 129 -16.30 19.14 6.84
C GLY A 129 -15.78 19.92 8.04
N ARG A 130 -15.39 19.18 9.05
CA ARG A 130 -14.83 19.73 10.30
C ARG A 130 -13.33 19.93 10.22
N TRP A 131 -12.65 19.10 9.45
CA TRP A 131 -11.20 19.04 9.31
C TRP A 131 -10.80 19.00 7.83
N GLN A 132 -9.74 19.70 7.49
CA GLN A 132 -8.99 19.47 6.25
C GLN A 132 -8.04 18.30 6.49
N VAL A 133 -8.21 17.18 5.80
CA VAL A 133 -7.43 15.97 6.03
C VAL A 133 -6.67 15.59 4.77
N ILE A 134 -5.35 15.45 4.88
CA ILE A 134 -4.50 14.97 3.80
C ILE A 134 -3.96 13.60 4.18
N VAL A 135 -4.37 12.57 3.47
CA VAL A 135 -3.86 11.20 3.60
C VAL A 135 -2.81 10.96 2.53
N LEU A 136 -1.54 10.84 2.90
CA LEU A 136 -0.44 10.53 2.01
C LEU A 136 -0.04 9.06 2.18
N GLU A 137 -0.50 8.19 1.29
CA GLU A 137 -0.34 6.73 1.42
C GLU A 137 1.08 6.22 1.14
N ASP A 138 1.87 6.97 0.35
CA ASP A 138 3.23 6.61 -0.05
C ASP A 138 4.24 7.67 0.44
N ALA A 139 4.28 7.97 1.74
CA ALA A 139 5.19 8.99 2.29
C ALA A 139 6.68 8.61 2.16
N ASP A 140 6.99 7.32 2.07
CA ASP A 140 8.32 6.77 1.75
C ASP A 140 8.80 7.13 0.33
N ARG A 141 7.89 7.51 -0.56
CA ARG A 141 8.22 7.89 -1.94
C ARG A 141 8.47 9.38 -2.15
N LEU A 142 8.41 10.18 -1.10
CA LEU A 142 8.79 11.59 -1.17
C LEU A 142 10.28 11.71 -1.51
N THR A 143 10.59 12.49 -2.57
CA THR A 143 11.98 12.90 -2.78
C THR A 143 12.43 13.80 -1.63
N GLU A 144 13.74 13.91 -1.38
CA GLU A 144 14.28 14.77 -0.32
C GLU A 144 13.77 16.22 -0.44
N GLY A 145 13.79 16.76 -1.67
CA GLY A 145 13.26 18.11 -1.95
C GLY A 145 11.76 18.23 -1.68
N ALA A 146 10.97 17.19 -1.97
CA ALA A 146 9.54 17.14 -1.68
C ALA A 146 9.27 17.08 -0.17
N GLY A 147 10.04 16.26 0.56
CA GLY A 147 9.98 16.21 2.02
C GLY A 147 10.28 17.56 2.67
N ASN A 148 11.27 18.29 2.17
CA ASN A 148 11.60 19.63 2.66
C ASN A 148 10.48 20.66 2.42
N VAL A 149 9.72 20.54 1.32
CA VAL A 149 8.52 21.35 1.09
C VAL A 149 7.41 21.02 2.09
N LEU A 150 7.23 19.73 2.40
CA LEU A 150 6.20 19.27 3.33
C LEU A 150 6.47 19.71 4.79
N LEU A 151 7.75 19.85 5.18
CA LEU A 151 8.15 20.19 6.54
C LEU A 151 7.44 21.40 7.10
N LYS A 152 7.38 22.51 6.34
CA LYS A 152 6.72 23.75 6.80
C LYS A 152 5.23 23.55 7.07
N ALA A 153 4.55 22.76 6.23
CA ALA A 153 3.13 22.49 6.39
C ALA A 153 2.84 21.53 7.56
N VAL A 154 3.81 20.71 7.93
CA VAL A 154 3.73 19.80 9.09
C VAL A 154 4.11 20.54 10.39
N GLU A 155 5.03 21.52 10.33
CA GLU A 155 5.41 22.34 11.50
C GLU A 155 4.34 23.35 11.87
N GLU A 156 3.82 24.07 10.88
CA GLU A 156 2.86 25.15 11.05
C GLU A 156 1.62 24.91 10.19
N PRO A 157 0.78 23.92 10.55
CA PRO A 157 -0.42 23.61 9.79
C PRO A 157 -1.45 24.74 9.87
N ALA A 158 -2.25 24.88 8.83
CA ALA A 158 -3.43 25.74 8.90
C ALA A 158 -4.41 25.20 9.97
N PRO A 159 -5.24 26.07 10.57
CA PRO A 159 -6.21 25.66 11.57
C PRO A 159 -7.12 24.53 11.05
N ARG A 160 -7.32 23.51 11.87
CA ARG A 160 -8.12 22.32 11.55
C ARG A 160 -7.58 21.50 10.36
N THR A 161 -6.29 21.56 10.10
CA THR A 161 -5.62 20.71 9.10
C THR A 161 -4.90 19.53 9.76
N VAL A 162 -5.04 18.33 9.19
CA VAL A 162 -4.43 17.10 9.69
C VAL A 162 -3.71 16.37 8.56
N TRP A 163 -2.45 16.00 8.81
CA TRP A 163 -1.63 15.19 7.91
C TRP A 163 -1.58 13.74 8.42
N LEU A 164 -1.96 12.79 7.57
CA LEU A 164 -1.93 11.36 7.85
C LEU A 164 -0.95 10.71 6.87
N LEU A 165 0.28 10.46 7.31
CA LEU A 165 1.36 9.93 6.50
C LEU A 165 1.46 8.42 6.69
N CYS A 166 1.61 7.64 5.61
CA CYS A 166 1.79 6.20 5.67
C CYS A 166 3.14 5.82 5.05
N ALA A 167 3.93 4.99 5.75
CA ALA A 167 5.20 4.47 5.27
C ALA A 167 5.43 3.02 5.73
N PRO A 168 6.23 2.18 5.04
CA PRO A 168 6.52 0.82 5.47
C PRO A 168 7.25 0.77 6.81
N SER A 169 8.22 1.64 7.03
CA SER A 169 8.98 1.76 8.27
C SER A 169 9.27 3.21 8.65
N LEU A 170 9.79 3.44 9.85
CA LEU A 170 10.22 4.76 10.30
C LEU A 170 11.42 5.27 9.50
N GLU A 171 12.31 4.35 9.10
CA GLU A 171 13.55 4.63 8.39
C GLU A 171 13.29 5.14 6.97
N ASP A 172 12.14 4.81 6.39
CA ASP A 172 11.73 5.23 5.04
C ASP A 172 11.25 6.69 4.99
N VAL A 173 11.12 7.36 6.15
CA VAL A 173 10.66 8.75 6.25
C VAL A 173 11.79 9.64 6.79
N LEU A 174 11.95 10.81 6.18
CA LEU A 174 12.96 11.78 6.61
C LEU A 174 12.89 12.05 8.12
N PRO A 175 14.03 12.03 8.84
CA PRO A 175 14.06 12.25 10.29
C PRO A 175 13.38 13.54 10.73
N THR A 176 13.46 14.56 9.90
CA THR A 176 12.85 15.89 10.11
C THR A 176 11.32 15.84 10.09
N ILE A 177 10.70 15.04 9.23
CA ILE A 177 9.25 14.82 9.21
C ILE A 177 8.85 13.93 10.38
N ARG A 178 9.57 12.81 10.55
CA ARG A 178 9.31 11.83 11.61
C ARG A 178 9.24 12.44 13.00
N SER A 179 10.15 13.35 13.33
CA SER A 179 10.21 14.02 14.63
C SER A 179 9.01 14.91 14.97
N ARG A 180 8.21 15.27 13.98
CA ARG A 180 7.03 16.14 14.10
C ARG A 180 5.70 15.39 14.02
N CYS A 181 5.75 14.09 13.73
CA CYS A 181 4.57 13.26 13.61
C CYS A 181 4.38 12.39 14.85
N ARG A 182 3.14 12.23 15.27
CA ARG A 182 2.78 11.18 16.23
C ARG A 182 2.83 9.83 15.52
N HIS A 183 3.70 8.96 15.99
CA HIS A 183 3.92 7.66 15.37
C HIS A 183 2.93 6.61 15.89
N LEU A 184 2.36 5.83 14.95
CA LEU A 184 1.56 4.64 15.19
C LEU A 184 2.12 3.47 14.38
N ALA A 185 2.58 2.44 15.08
CA ALA A 185 3.05 1.22 14.47
C ALA A 185 1.89 0.21 14.35
N LEU A 186 1.63 -0.26 13.13
CA LEU A 186 0.68 -1.31 12.84
C LEU A 186 1.40 -2.65 12.72
N LEU A 187 0.78 -3.69 13.24
CA LEU A 187 1.27 -5.06 13.16
C LEU A 187 0.70 -5.77 11.94
N THR A 188 1.35 -6.85 11.53
CA THR A 188 0.74 -7.77 10.56
C THR A 188 -0.49 -8.41 11.19
N PRO A 189 -1.67 -8.35 10.55
CA PRO A 189 -2.87 -8.99 11.08
C PRO A 189 -2.70 -10.50 11.23
N PRO A 190 -3.28 -11.12 12.27
CA PRO A 190 -3.31 -12.57 12.40
C PRO A 190 -3.99 -13.23 11.19
N VAL A 191 -3.46 -14.37 10.75
CA VAL A 191 -3.97 -15.09 9.57
C VAL A 191 -5.45 -15.42 9.70
N ASP A 192 -5.87 -15.89 10.89
CA ASP A 192 -7.27 -16.25 11.15
C ASP A 192 -8.19 -15.04 11.09
N ALA A 193 -7.75 -13.90 11.60
CA ALA A 193 -8.51 -12.66 11.54
C ALA A 193 -8.67 -12.15 10.09
N VAL A 194 -7.65 -12.36 9.23
CA VAL A 194 -7.77 -12.07 7.79
C VAL A 194 -8.76 -13.02 7.11
N ALA A 195 -8.72 -14.32 7.41
CA ALA A 195 -9.67 -15.29 6.89
C ALA A 195 -11.11 -14.90 7.26
N ASP A 196 -11.35 -14.53 8.53
CA ASP A 196 -12.66 -14.08 9.01
C ASP A 196 -13.20 -12.86 8.26
N VAL A 197 -12.35 -11.91 7.93
CA VAL A 197 -12.76 -10.74 7.12
C VAL A 197 -13.16 -11.16 5.72
N LEU A 198 -12.39 -12.03 5.07
CA LEU A 198 -12.71 -12.53 3.73
C LEU A 198 -14.05 -13.29 3.72
N ILE A 199 -14.33 -14.08 4.76
CA ILE A 199 -15.60 -14.81 4.89
C ILE A 199 -16.76 -13.84 5.12
N ARG A 200 -16.67 -12.98 6.15
CA ARG A 200 -17.78 -12.12 6.57
C ARG A 200 -18.11 -11.01 5.59
N ARG A 201 -17.07 -10.39 5.00
CA ARG A 201 -17.22 -9.21 4.16
C ARG A 201 -17.34 -9.55 2.68
N ASP A 202 -16.50 -10.47 2.21
CA ASP A 202 -16.37 -10.75 0.79
C ASP A 202 -17.12 -12.04 0.40
N GLY A 203 -17.74 -12.75 1.36
CA GLY A 203 -18.53 -13.97 1.12
C GLY A 203 -17.70 -15.14 0.58
N ILE A 204 -16.38 -15.15 0.86
CA ILE A 204 -15.46 -16.16 0.35
C ILE A 204 -15.63 -17.45 1.16
N ASP A 205 -15.58 -18.57 0.44
CA ASP A 205 -15.58 -19.91 1.06
C ASP A 205 -14.50 -20.02 2.15
N PRO A 206 -14.82 -20.64 3.33
CA PRO A 206 -13.90 -20.69 4.48
C PRO A 206 -12.55 -21.35 4.19
N GLU A 207 -12.52 -22.45 3.42
CA GLU A 207 -11.26 -23.14 3.10
C GLU A 207 -10.39 -22.27 2.18
N ARG A 208 -11.01 -21.64 1.19
CA ARG A 208 -10.34 -20.71 0.26
C ARG A 208 -9.85 -19.47 0.99
N ALA A 209 -10.63 -18.91 1.90
CA ALA A 209 -10.25 -17.76 2.71
C ALA A 209 -9.04 -18.07 3.61
N ALA A 210 -9.09 -19.21 4.31
CA ALA A 210 -8.00 -19.66 5.17
C ALA A 210 -6.71 -19.95 4.37
N SER A 211 -6.83 -20.59 3.20
CA SER A 211 -5.68 -20.84 2.31
C SER A 211 -5.06 -19.55 1.81
N ALA A 212 -5.88 -18.59 1.31
CA ALA A 212 -5.41 -17.31 0.82
C ALA A 212 -4.77 -16.45 1.92
N ALA A 213 -5.35 -16.44 3.12
CA ALA A 213 -4.83 -15.71 4.27
C ALA A 213 -3.45 -16.26 4.71
N ARG A 214 -3.29 -17.59 4.79
CA ARG A 214 -1.99 -18.23 5.09
C ARG A 214 -0.95 -17.90 4.02
N ALA A 215 -1.30 -18.09 2.75
CA ALA A 215 -0.42 -17.85 1.61
C ALA A 215 0.14 -16.42 1.55
N THR A 216 -0.61 -15.45 2.05
CA THR A 216 -0.24 -14.03 2.06
C THR A 216 0.26 -13.53 3.41
N GLN A 217 0.37 -14.41 4.40
CA GLN A 217 0.90 -14.11 5.73
C GLN A 217 0.21 -12.89 6.37
N GLY A 218 -1.12 -12.82 6.27
CA GLY A 218 -1.90 -11.76 6.90
C GLY A 218 -2.12 -10.50 6.04
N HIS A 219 -1.69 -10.48 4.80
CA HIS A 219 -1.93 -9.32 3.91
C HIS A 219 -3.34 -9.37 3.30
N ILE A 220 -4.30 -8.62 3.85
CA ILE A 220 -5.73 -8.67 3.47
C ILE A 220 -5.95 -8.46 1.97
N GLY A 221 -5.38 -7.42 1.37
CA GLY A 221 -5.59 -7.12 -0.05
C GLY A 221 -5.07 -8.21 -0.99
N ARG A 222 -3.91 -8.80 -0.67
CA ARG A 222 -3.36 -9.94 -1.42
C ARG A 222 -4.20 -11.20 -1.21
N ALA A 223 -4.64 -11.46 0.01
CA ALA A 223 -5.49 -12.61 0.33
C ALA A 223 -6.82 -12.55 -0.44
N ARG A 224 -7.46 -11.37 -0.46
CA ARG A 224 -8.66 -11.14 -1.25
C ARG A 224 -8.42 -11.44 -2.73
N ARG A 225 -7.34 -10.89 -3.30
CA ARG A 225 -6.99 -11.11 -4.71
C ARG A 225 -6.74 -12.59 -5.01
N LEU A 226 -6.01 -13.31 -4.16
CA LEU A 226 -5.80 -14.76 -4.33
C LEU A 226 -7.10 -15.55 -4.21
N ALA A 227 -8.02 -15.14 -3.34
CA ALA A 227 -9.29 -15.83 -3.16
C ALA A 227 -10.25 -15.63 -4.34
N THR A 228 -10.23 -14.47 -5.00
CA THR A 228 -11.19 -14.08 -6.04
C THR A 228 -10.66 -14.21 -7.47
N ASP A 229 -9.35 -14.03 -7.68
CA ASP A 229 -8.74 -13.96 -9.01
C ASP A 229 -7.95 -15.26 -9.33
N GLU A 230 -8.41 -15.99 -10.33
CA GLU A 230 -7.76 -17.23 -10.79
C GLU A 230 -6.39 -16.96 -11.45
N ARG A 231 -6.26 -15.84 -12.14
CA ARG A 231 -4.97 -15.45 -12.75
C ARG A 231 -3.92 -15.19 -11.67
N ALA A 232 -4.30 -14.53 -10.55
CA ALA A 232 -3.40 -14.33 -9.43
C ALA A 232 -2.94 -15.66 -8.83
N ARG A 233 -3.83 -16.65 -8.70
CA ARG A 233 -3.47 -18.01 -8.25
C ARG A 233 -2.51 -18.70 -9.22
N SER A 234 -2.82 -18.68 -10.52
CA SER A 234 -2.00 -19.31 -11.55
C SER A 234 -0.59 -18.72 -11.60
N ARG A 235 -0.46 -17.39 -11.51
CA ARG A 235 0.85 -16.70 -11.46
C ARG A 235 1.64 -17.10 -10.23
N ARG A 236 1.02 -17.07 -9.06
CA ARG A 236 1.67 -17.50 -7.82
C ARG A 236 2.14 -18.97 -7.93
N ALA A 237 1.30 -19.85 -8.43
CA ALA A 237 1.68 -21.25 -8.64
C ALA A 237 2.88 -21.41 -9.59
N ALA A 238 2.98 -20.57 -10.65
CA ALA A 238 4.14 -20.55 -11.54
C ALA A 238 5.42 -20.09 -10.82
N VAL A 239 5.31 -19.04 -9.99
CA VAL A 239 6.44 -18.54 -9.18
C VAL A 239 6.93 -19.59 -8.19
N LEU A 240 6.02 -20.30 -7.48
CA LEU A 240 6.38 -21.33 -6.52
C LEU A 240 7.01 -22.60 -7.17
N LYS A 241 6.86 -22.79 -8.48
CA LYS A 241 7.54 -23.84 -9.26
C LYS A 241 8.93 -23.43 -9.75
N LEU A 242 9.27 -22.13 -9.71
CA LEU A 242 10.56 -21.62 -10.19
C LEU A 242 11.76 -22.30 -9.50
N PRO A 243 11.77 -22.56 -8.17
CA PRO A 243 12.86 -23.27 -7.50
C PRO A 243 13.20 -24.65 -8.07
N LEU A 244 12.22 -25.33 -8.68
CA LEU A 244 12.40 -26.64 -9.31
C LEU A 244 12.93 -26.57 -10.75
N ARG A 245 13.05 -25.36 -11.33
CA ARG A 245 13.40 -25.14 -12.74
C ARG A 245 14.79 -24.54 -12.93
N VAL A 246 15.45 -24.13 -11.84
CA VAL A 246 16.79 -23.52 -11.86
C VAL A 246 17.89 -24.57 -11.65
N GLU A 247 17.81 -25.69 -12.37
CA GLU A 247 18.76 -26.81 -12.23
C GLU A 247 20.06 -26.59 -13.04
N ASP A 248 19.95 -25.87 -14.17
CA ASP A 248 21.09 -25.54 -15.05
C ASP A 248 21.03 -24.05 -15.46
N ILE A 249 22.06 -23.59 -16.18
CA ILE A 249 22.15 -22.16 -16.60
C ILE A 249 21.02 -21.79 -17.55
N GLY A 250 20.67 -22.70 -18.48
CA GLY A 250 19.58 -22.47 -19.43
C GLY A 250 18.24 -22.33 -18.73
N GLY A 251 17.97 -23.20 -17.75
CA GLY A 251 16.79 -23.11 -16.87
C GLY A 251 16.74 -21.80 -16.07
N CYS A 252 17.87 -21.34 -15.54
CA CYS A 252 17.97 -20.06 -14.85
C CYS A 252 17.58 -18.87 -15.74
N LEU A 253 18.16 -18.78 -16.93
CA LEU A 253 17.89 -17.69 -17.89
C LEU A 253 16.43 -17.73 -18.36
N LYS A 254 15.92 -18.93 -18.67
CA LYS A 254 14.52 -19.11 -19.09
C LYS A 254 13.56 -18.72 -17.98
N ALA A 255 13.79 -19.13 -16.74
CA ALA A 255 12.96 -18.78 -15.60
C ALA A 255 12.98 -17.27 -15.32
N ALA A 256 14.15 -16.62 -15.48
CA ALA A 256 14.26 -15.17 -15.36
C ALA A 256 13.45 -14.43 -16.43
N GLN A 257 13.58 -14.85 -17.70
CA GLN A 257 12.84 -14.23 -18.81
C GLN A 257 11.33 -14.39 -18.63
N GLU A 258 10.84 -15.58 -18.29
CA GLU A 258 9.41 -15.82 -18.05
C GLU A 258 8.84 -14.97 -16.90
N LEU A 259 9.62 -14.76 -15.83
CA LEU A 259 9.20 -13.91 -14.72
C LEU A 259 9.07 -12.43 -15.16
N ILE A 260 10.01 -11.95 -15.98
CA ILE A 260 9.97 -10.60 -16.55
C ILE A 260 8.80 -10.43 -17.53
N ASP A 261 8.59 -11.42 -18.41
CA ASP A 261 7.50 -11.39 -19.40
C ASP A 261 6.14 -11.36 -18.71
N THR A 262 5.96 -12.17 -17.68
CA THR A 262 4.73 -12.19 -16.86
C THR A 262 4.50 -10.84 -16.20
N ALA A 263 5.52 -10.23 -15.58
CA ALA A 263 5.39 -8.94 -14.93
C ALA A 263 5.12 -7.80 -15.94
N THR A 264 5.67 -7.92 -17.17
CA THR A 264 5.45 -6.97 -18.24
C THR A 264 4.01 -7.05 -18.77
N GLU A 265 3.50 -8.26 -18.97
CA GLU A 265 2.12 -8.46 -19.41
C GLU A 265 1.10 -7.99 -18.36
N ASP A 266 1.38 -8.22 -17.07
CA ASP A 266 0.57 -7.67 -15.97
C ASP A 266 0.50 -6.14 -16.01
N ALA A 267 1.66 -5.51 -16.18
CA ALA A 267 1.75 -4.06 -16.26
C ALA A 267 1.00 -3.52 -17.48
N LYS A 268 1.05 -4.24 -18.60
CA LYS A 268 0.35 -3.89 -19.83
C LYS A 268 -1.17 -3.95 -19.63
N GLN A 269 -1.70 -5.06 -19.11
CA GLN A 269 -3.14 -5.22 -18.88
C GLN A 269 -3.72 -4.17 -17.93
N VAL A 270 -3.04 -3.89 -16.81
CA VAL A 270 -3.48 -2.87 -15.84
C VAL A 270 -3.44 -1.46 -16.45
N SER A 271 -2.45 -1.19 -17.30
CA SER A 271 -2.26 0.14 -17.88
C SER A 271 -3.19 0.41 -19.07
N GLU A 272 -3.47 -0.57 -19.93
CA GLU A 272 -4.17 -0.33 -21.20
C GLU A 272 -5.56 0.30 -21.01
N GLU A 273 -6.37 -0.19 -20.08
CA GLU A 273 -7.71 0.34 -19.83
C GLU A 273 -7.67 1.77 -19.25
N VAL A 274 -6.78 2.00 -18.30
CA VAL A 274 -6.63 3.30 -17.63
C VAL A 274 -6.02 4.32 -18.57
N ASP A 275 -4.96 3.94 -19.32
CA ASP A 275 -4.24 4.82 -20.24
C ASP A 275 -5.12 5.24 -21.42
N ALA A 276 -5.93 4.32 -21.96
CA ALA A 276 -6.87 4.62 -23.04
C ALA A 276 -7.92 5.65 -22.58
N LYS A 277 -8.52 5.43 -21.41
CA LYS A 277 -9.51 6.34 -20.83
C LYS A 277 -8.93 7.73 -20.56
N GLU A 278 -7.78 7.82 -19.88
CA GLU A 278 -7.10 9.09 -19.60
C GLU A 278 -6.73 9.83 -20.89
N THR A 279 -6.30 9.09 -21.91
CA THR A 279 -5.93 9.69 -23.19
C THR A 279 -7.15 10.30 -23.90
N GLU A 280 -8.27 9.62 -23.90
CA GLU A 280 -9.52 10.14 -24.50
C GLU A 280 -10.09 11.32 -23.70
N GLU A 281 -10.09 11.24 -22.37
CA GLU A 281 -10.50 12.35 -21.51
C GLU A 281 -9.61 13.58 -21.69
N MET A 282 -8.29 13.39 -21.82
CA MET A 282 -7.35 14.49 -22.07
C MET A 282 -7.58 15.10 -23.45
N LYS A 283 -7.76 14.30 -24.49
CA LYS A 283 -8.08 14.79 -25.84
C LYS A 283 -9.39 15.59 -25.85
N ALA A 284 -10.42 15.11 -25.18
CA ALA A 284 -11.69 15.81 -25.03
C ALA A 284 -11.52 17.15 -24.30
N ALA A 285 -10.78 17.17 -23.19
CA ALA A 285 -10.49 18.38 -22.42
C ALA A 285 -9.68 19.42 -23.21
N LEU A 286 -8.81 18.96 -24.11
CA LEU A 286 -8.02 19.82 -24.99
C LEU A 286 -8.80 20.28 -26.25
N GLY A 287 -10.06 19.89 -26.39
CA GLY A 287 -10.91 20.30 -27.52
C GLY A 287 -10.54 19.62 -28.85
N ALA A 288 -10.17 18.34 -28.82
CA ALA A 288 -9.92 17.58 -30.04
C ALA A 288 -11.18 17.55 -30.90
N ALA A 289 -11.07 17.95 -32.18
CA ALA A 289 -12.14 17.86 -33.13
C ALA A 289 -12.52 16.41 -33.45
N ALA A 290 -13.72 16.17 -33.95
CA ALA A 290 -14.14 14.87 -34.49
C ALA A 290 -13.12 14.41 -35.54
N GLY A 291 -12.30 13.39 -35.23
CA GLY A 291 -11.15 12.95 -36.04
C GLY A 291 -9.79 13.04 -35.33
N GLY A 292 -9.76 13.47 -34.06
CA GLY A 292 -8.59 13.34 -33.20
C GLY A 292 -7.48 14.37 -33.39
N ARG A 293 -7.67 15.39 -34.22
CA ARG A 293 -6.65 16.42 -34.42
C ARG A 293 -6.65 17.38 -33.23
N LEU A 294 -5.53 17.42 -32.53
CA LEU A 294 -5.32 18.29 -31.37
C LEU A 294 -5.01 19.74 -31.80
N PRO A 295 -5.45 20.74 -31.02
CA PRO A 295 -5.07 22.16 -31.25
C PRO A 295 -3.57 22.36 -31.16
N ARG A 296 -3.07 23.41 -31.85
CA ARG A 296 -1.66 23.81 -31.78
C ARG A 296 -1.29 24.16 -30.34
N GLY A 297 -0.12 23.69 -29.87
CA GLY A 297 0.39 23.98 -28.51
C GLY A 297 0.04 22.90 -27.45
N THR A 298 -0.79 21.90 -27.76
CA THR A 298 -1.19 20.83 -26.81
C THR A 298 -0.21 19.66 -26.76
N ALA A 299 0.77 19.61 -27.67
CA ALA A 299 1.76 18.51 -27.75
C ALA A 299 2.54 18.30 -26.45
N GLY A 300 2.85 19.38 -25.71
CA GLY A 300 3.53 19.28 -24.41
C GLY A 300 2.70 18.57 -23.35
N VAL A 301 1.39 18.84 -23.29
CA VAL A 301 0.46 18.23 -22.35
C VAL A 301 0.29 16.73 -22.65
N MET A 302 0.15 16.37 -23.93
CA MET A 302 0.06 14.97 -24.36
C MET A 302 1.36 14.21 -24.05
N LYS A 303 2.50 14.81 -24.26
CA LYS A 303 3.79 14.21 -23.92
C LYS A 303 3.93 14.00 -22.40
N GLU A 304 3.49 14.95 -21.57
CA GLU A 304 3.50 14.80 -20.11
C GLU A 304 2.59 13.62 -19.66
N LEU A 305 1.43 13.45 -20.31
CA LEU A 305 0.55 12.31 -20.09
C LEU A 305 1.21 10.98 -20.47
N GLU A 306 1.80 10.90 -21.67
CA GLU A 306 2.53 9.70 -22.13
C GLU A 306 3.69 9.34 -21.20
N ASP A 307 4.48 10.32 -20.75
CA ASP A 307 5.57 10.12 -19.79
C ASP A 307 5.05 9.61 -18.45
N ARG A 308 3.91 10.11 -17.97
CA ARG A 308 3.24 9.64 -16.76
C ARG A 308 2.76 8.18 -16.92
N GLN A 309 2.11 7.85 -18.04
CA GLN A 309 1.64 6.49 -18.35
C GLN A 309 2.82 5.51 -18.42
N LYS A 310 3.93 5.89 -19.05
CA LYS A 310 5.15 5.08 -19.09
C LYS A 310 5.75 4.83 -17.71
N ARG A 311 5.77 5.84 -16.85
CA ARG A 311 6.26 5.69 -15.45
C ARG A 311 5.34 4.78 -14.65
N ARG A 312 4.00 4.89 -14.80
CA ARG A 312 3.01 4.00 -14.18
C ARG A 312 3.24 2.55 -14.59
N LYS A 313 3.40 2.29 -15.89
CA LYS A 313 3.71 0.95 -16.40
C LYS A 313 4.97 0.36 -15.77
N THR A 314 6.05 1.16 -15.68
CA THR A 314 7.30 0.74 -15.03
C THR A 314 7.08 0.40 -13.56
N ARG A 315 6.28 1.17 -12.84
CA ARG A 315 5.94 0.88 -11.45
C ARG A 315 5.15 -0.43 -11.32
N THR A 316 4.08 -0.59 -12.11
CA THR A 316 3.23 -1.80 -12.06
C THR A 316 4.05 -3.06 -12.34
N GLN A 317 5.00 -3.00 -13.29
CA GLN A 317 5.93 -4.10 -13.54
C GLN A 317 6.80 -4.42 -12.31
N ARG A 318 7.32 -3.40 -11.63
CA ARG A 318 8.12 -3.59 -10.41
C ARG A 318 7.30 -4.14 -9.26
N ASP A 319 6.08 -3.65 -9.08
CA ASP A 319 5.17 -4.15 -8.05
C ASP A 319 4.82 -5.63 -8.29
N SER A 320 4.64 -6.05 -9.56
CA SER A 320 4.43 -7.45 -9.93
C SER A 320 5.66 -8.32 -9.63
N LEU A 321 6.87 -7.83 -9.94
CA LEU A 321 8.12 -8.51 -9.60
C LEU A 321 8.32 -8.62 -8.08
N ASP A 322 8.11 -7.54 -7.33
CA ASP A 322 8.23 -7.54 -5.87
C ASP A 322 7.27 -8.53 -5.21
N LEU A 323 6.07 -8.67 -5.77
CA LEU A 323 5.10 -9.68 -5.35
C LEU A 323 5.64 -11.10 -5.54
N ALA A 324 6.21 -11.41 -6.71
CA ALA A 324 6.81 -12.70 -7.00
C ALA A 324 8.02 -13.00 -6.09
N LEU A 325 8.88 -12.01 -5.85
CA LEU A 325 10.02 -12.13 -4.94
C LEU A 325 9.58 -12.36 -3.49
N THR A 326 8.46 -11.75 -3.08
CA THR A 326 7.85 -11.98 -1.77
C THR A 326 7.34 -13.42 -1.65
N ASP A 327 6.70 -13.96 -2.70
CA ASP A 327 6.22 -15.34 -2.71
C ASP A 327 7.41 -16.34 -2.68
N LEU A 328 8.50 -16.08 -3.39
CA LEU A 328 9.73 -16.88 -3.34
C LEU A 328 10.38 -16.82 -1.94
N THR A 329 10.42 -15.66 -1.30
CA THR A 329 10.92 -15.52 0.08
C THR A 329 10.09 -16.39 1.03
N GLY A 330 8.75 -16.34 0.91
CA GLY A 330 7.83 -17.19 1.68
C GLY A 330 8.04 -18.67 1.43
N PHE A 331 8.28 -19.07 0.18
CA PHE A 331 8.59 -20.45 -0.18
C PHE A 331 9.86 -20.95 0.51
N TYR A 332 10.98 -20.22 0.41
CA TYR A 332 12.23 -20.64 1.05
C TYR A 332 12.19 -20.55 2.58
N ARG A 333 11.37 -19.64 3.16
CA ARG A 333 11.09 -19.64 4.60
C ARG A 333 10.44 -20.98 5.02
N ASP A 334 9.47 -21.46 4.25
CA ASP A 334 8.78 -22.72 4.55
C ASP A 334 9.73 -23.92 4.37
N VAL A 335 10.60 -23.90 3.33
CA VAL A 335 11.67 -24.90 3.18
C VAL A 335 12.57 -24.94 4.40
N LEU A 336 13.01 -23.78 4.89
CA LEU A 336 13.86 -23.68 6.08
C LEU A 336 13.14 -24.18 7.32
N ALA A 337 11.85 -23.87 7.49
CA ALA A 337 11.04 -24.37 8.61
C ALA A 337 10.96 -25.90 8.62
N ILE A 338 10.78 -26.54 7.45
CA ILE A 338 10.77 -27.99 7.28
C ILE A 338 12.14 -28.56 7.65
N GLN A 339 13.23 -28.00 7.12
CA GLN A 339 14.61 -28.46 7.39
C GLN A 339 15.00 -28.40 8.86
N LEU A 340 14.49 -27.40 9.61
CA LEU A 340 14.75 -27.21 11.03
C LEU A 340 13.74 -27.92 11.94
N GLY A 341 12.76 -28.65 11.39
CA GLY A 341 11.70 -29.29 12.17
C GLY A 341 10.84 -28.30 12.97
N SER A 342 10.69 -27.08 12.46
CA SER A 342 9.93 -26.03 13.14
C SER A 342 8.43 -26.34 13.15
N ARG A 343 7.75 -25.98 14.25
CA ARG A 343 6.28 -26.08 14.39
C ARG A 343 5.51 -24.89 13.81
N ILE A 344 6.20 -24.00 13.11
CA ILE A 344 5.55 -22.85 12.47
C ILE A 344 4.64 -23.36 11.35
N ALA A 345 3.44 -22.79 11.24
CA ALA A 345 2.52 -23.11 10.16
C ALA A 345 3.12 -22.79 8.79
N ILE A 346 3.07 -23.75 7.88
CA ILE A 346 3.51 -23.62 6.49
C ILE A 346 2.52 -22.70 5.76
N ALA A 347 3.04 -21.63 5.16
CA ALA A 347 2.23 -20.67 4.41
C ALA A 347 1.86 -21.18 3.02
N ASN A 348 2.76 -21.94 2.39
CA ASN A 348 2.64 -22.45 1.03
C ASN A 348 2.25 -23.93 1.01
N ALA A 349 1.23 -24.33 1.81
CA ALA A 349 0.78 -25.73 1.88
C ALA A 349 0.31 -26.28 0.52
N ASP A 350 -0.14 -25.42 -0.39
CA ASP A 350 -0.49 -25.74 -1.76
C ASP A 350 0.71 -26.16 -2.65
N ALA A 351 1.93 -25.91 -2.19
CA ALA A 351 3.18 -26.31 -2.84
C ALA A 351 3.99 -27.34 -2.03
N GLN A 352 3.35 -28.13 -1.14
CA GLN A 352 4.03 -29.03 -0.20
C GLN A 352 5.03 -29.96 -0.87
N ASP A 353 4.69 -30.59 -2.00
CA ASP A 353 5.58 -31.49 -2.72
C ASP A 353 6.88 -30.81 -3.16
N ALA A 354 6.77 -29.53 -3.61
CA ALA A 354 7.93 -28.74 -4.02
C ALA A 354 8.78 -28.34 -2.81
N LEU A 355 8.14 -27.97 -1.70
CA LEU A 355 8.81 -27.65 -0.44
C LEU A 355 9.62 -28.85 0.08
N ASP A 356 9.01 -30.04 0.14
CA ASP A 356 9.63 -31.26 0.62
C ASP A 356 10.79 -31.70 -0.28
N ARG A 357 10.64 -31.54 -1.60
CA ARG A 357 11.69 -31.86 -2.58
C ARG A 357 12.93 -30.99 -2.36
N ILE A 358 12.74 -29.68 -2.25
CA ILE A 358 13.84 -28.74 -2.02
C ILE A 358 14.43 -28.90 -0.62
N ALA A 359 13.61 -29.13 0.40
CA ALA A 359 14.08 -29.35 1.78
C ALA A 359 15.01 -30.59 1.88
N ARG A 360 14.68 -31.66 1.17
CA ARG A 360 15.48 -32.89 1.15
C ARG A 360 16.76 -32.78 0.30
N SER A 361 16.74 -31.94 -0.74
CA SER A 361 17.86 -31.80 -1.70
C SER A 361 18.87 -30.72 -1.32
N SER A 362 18.63 -29.95 -0.25
CA SER A 362 19.52 -28.84 0.16
C SER A 362 19.66 -28.75 1.68
N THR A 363 20.64 -27.95 2.14
CA THR A 363 20.88 -27.69 3.58
C THR A 363 20.27 -26.36 4.01
N PRO A 364 20.04 -26.16 5.32
CA PRO A 364 19.55 -24.87 5.84
C PRO A 364 20.40 -23.67 5.41
N GLU A 365 21.74 -23.83 5.37
CA GLU A 365 22.67 -22.78 4.97
C GLU A 365 22.51 -22.40 3.50
N ARG A 366 22.26 -23.38 2.63
CA ARG A 366 21.93 -23.13 1.22
C ARG A 366 20.60 -22.42 1.08
N THR A 367 19.60 -22.81 1.87
CA THR A 367 18.29 -22.15 1.88
C THR A 367 18.39 -20.71 2.33
N LEU A 368 19.21 -20.39 3.35
CA LEU A 368 19.47 -19.02 3.78
C LEU A 368 20.11 -18.19 2.65
N ARG A 369 21.14 -18.74 1.96
CA ARG A 369 21.74 -18.05 0.80
C ARG A 369 20.75 -17.76 -0.31
N ARG A 370 19.80 -18.66 -0.56
CA ARG A 370 18.70 -18.44 -1.52
C ARG A 370 17.78 -17.30 -1.10
N ILE A 371 17.44 -17.22 0.19
CA ILE A 371 16.67 -16.09 0.74
C ILE A 371 17.45 -14.77 0.55
N GLU A 372 18.74 -14.78 0.85
CA GLU A 372 19.62 -13.61 0.65
C GLU A 372 19.68 -13.19 -0.83
N ALA A 373 19.72 -14.14 -1.76
CA ALA A 373 19.69 -13.85 -3.19
C ALA A 373 18.39 -13.18 -3.64
N VAL A 374 17.24 -13.61 -3.12
CA VAL A 374 15.94 -12.97 -3.40
C VAL A 374 15.91 -11.55 -2.82
N ILE A 375 16.40 -11.35 -1.60
CA ILE A 375 16.48 -10.02 -0.96
C ILE A 375 17.44 -9.11 -1.73
N ALA A 376 18.58 -9.63 -2.19
CA ALA A 376 19.54 -8.87 -3.00
C ALA A 376 18.91 -8.41 -4.34
N CYS A 377 18.11 -9.27 -4.99
CA CYS A 377 17.36 -8.90 -6.19
C CYS A 377 16.39 -7.75 -5.92
N ARG A 378 15.61 -7.79 -4.84
CA ARG A 378 14.70 -6.70 -4.45
C ARG A 378 15.47 -5.39 -4.29
N ARG A 379 16.58 -5.40 -3.54
CA ARG A 379 17.44 -4.22 -3.36
C ARG A 379 18.03 -3.69 -4.68
N ALA A 380 18.37 -4.57 -5.62
CA ALA A 380 18.86 -4.17 -6.94
C ALA A 380 17.77 -3.45 -7.75
N LEU A 381 16.51 -3.95 -7.71
CA LEU A 381 15.36 -3.31 -8.34
C LEU A 381 15.07 -1.92 -7.74
N ASP A 382 15.18 -1.76 -6.42
CA ASP A 382 15.02 -0.47 -5.74
C ASP A 382 16.09 0.54 -6.16
N ARG A 383 17.30 0.05 -6.47
CA ARG A 383 18.42 0.87 -6.98
C ARG A 383 18.39 1.08 -8.49
N ASN A 384 17.27 0.79 -9.16
CA ASN A 384 17.09 0.95 -10.60
C ASN A 384 18.02 0.10 -11.49
N VAL A 385 18.50 -1.04 -11.01
CA VAL A 385 19.15 -2.04 -11.86
C VAL A 385 18.14 -2.56 -12.88
N ALA A 386 18.57 -2.86 -14.10
CA ALA A 386 17.71 -3.42 -15.14
C ALA A 386 17.02 -4.70 -14.63
N PRO A 387 15.68 -4.79 -14.69
CA PRO A 387 14.94 -5.90 -14.06
C PRO A 387 15.39 -7.28 -14.51
N LEU A 388 15.63 -7.49 -15.81
CA LEU A 388 16.09 -8.77 -16.33
C LEU A 388 17.44 -9.16 -15.70
N LEU A 389 18.41 -8.24 -15.68
CA LEU A 389 19.74 -8.51 -15.11
C LEU A 389 19.68 -8.86 -13.63
N ALA A 390 18.84 -8.15 -12.85
CA ALA A 390 18.64 -8.43 -11.42
C ALA A 390 18.02 -9.82 -11.19
N VAL A 391 17.04 -10.19 -12.01
CA VAL A 391 16.36 -11.50 -11.90
C VAL A 391 17.25 -12.64 -12.39
N GLU A 392 18.04 -12.46 -13.47
CA GLU A 392 19.04 -13.45 -13.93
C GLU A 392 20.10 -13.71 -12.85
N ALA A 393 20.65 -12.65 -12.24
CA ALA A 393 21.60 -12.79 -11.15
C ALA A 393 21.00 -13.57 -9.97
N MET A 394 19.73 -13.29 -9.63
CA MET A 394 19.01 -14.04 -8.60
C MET A 394 18.85 -15.52 -8.96
N THR A 395 18.34 -15.85 -10.16
CA THR A 395 18.11 -17.25 -10.56
C THR A 395 19.40 -18.06 -10.58
N MET A 396 20.52 -17.46 -11.00
CA MET A 396 21.85 -18.06 -10.92
C MET A 396 22.29 -18.33 -9.47
N ALA A 397 22.03 -17.35 -8.57
CA ALA A 397 22.33 -17.51 -7.15
C ALA A 397 21.43 -18.57 -6.48
N LEU A 398 20.15 -18.66 -6.85
CA LEU A 398 19.23 -19.71 -6.37
C LEU A 398 19.71 -21.12 -6.75
N ARG A 399 20.32 -21.29 -7.92
CA ARG A 399 20.91 -22.54 -8.36
C ARG A 399 22.14 -22.91 -7.53
N ALA A 400 23.02 -21.96 -7.27
CA ALA A 400 24.26 -22.18 -6.51
C ALA A 400 23.97 -22.51 -5.04
N GLY A 401 22.92 -21.98 -4.45
CA GLY A 401 22.42 -22.23 -3.08
C GLY A 401 23.21 -21.57 -2.04
#